data_305c0b2b5364ef3668ea0c8e4b710e8f
#
_entry.id   305c0b2b5364ef3668ea0c8e4b710e8f
#
_cell.length_a   1.000
_cell.length_b   1.000
_cell.length_c   1.000
_cell.angle_alpha   90.00
_cell.angle_beta   90.00
_cell.angle_gamma   90.00
#
_symmetry.space_group_name_H-M   'P 1'
#
loop_
_entity.id
_entity.type
_entity.pdbx_description
1 polymer ?
#
loop_
_entity_poly.entity_id
_entity_poly.type
_entity_poly.pdbx_seq_one_letter_code
_entity_poly.pdbx_strand_id
1 'polypeptide(L)'
;FTPEQAKDAINRGINGGGHNFSSSVDEYLRFAPLAAQLGMGLGGVKGRSETKWQLLATDALATTMMVAMTGGLKYSINRTRPDGDDGGFPSGHTATAFRGATLLAHEYGHISGWIPAAGYTMATATGVLRILNNRHYASDVLVGAAIGILSAELAYWATDAIFNKRKLFKPKRARIHYEVLKNY
;
A
#
# COMPACT_ATOMS: atom_id res chain seq x y z
N PHE A 1 -19.95 26.10 9.01
CA PHE A 1 -19.74 24.78 8.38
C PHE A 1 -18.81 23.99 9.27
N THR A 2 -19.32 23.01 9.98
CA THR A 2 -18.48 22.13 10.81
C THR A 2 -17.74 21.11 9.91
N PRO A 3 -16.59 20.57 10.34
CA PRO A 3 -15.92 19.50 9.60
C PRO A 3 -16.82 18.27 9.32
N GLU A 4 -17.77 17.99 10.20
CA GLU A 4 -18.78 16.94 10.03
C GLU A 4 -19.74 17.27 8.88
N GLN A 5 -20.26 18.50 8.83
CA GLN A 5 -21.16 18.93 7.76
C GLN A 5 -20.47 18.90 6.38
N ALA A 6 -19.17 19.23 6.32
CA ALA A 6 -18.39 19.12 5.10
C ALA A 6 -18.23 17.67 4.64
N LYS A 7 -17.96 16.74 5.57
CA LYS A 7 -17.89 15.31 5.27
C LYS A 7 -19.21 14.75 4.75
N ASP A 8 -20.31 15.11 5.41
CA ASP A 8 -21.65 14.66 5.00
C ASP A 8 -22.06 15.25 3.64
N ALA A 9 -21.68 16.48 3.35
CA ALA A 9 -21.93 17.11 2.07
C ALA A 9 -21.15 16.42 0.93
N ILE A 10 -19.87 16.11 1.18
CA ILE A 10 -19.02 15.36 0.22
C ILE A 10 -19.60 13.97 -0.02
N ASN A 11 -19.94 13.23 1.04
CA ASN A 11 -20.52 11.90 0.89
C ASN A 11 -21.87 11.94 0.17
N ARG A 12 -22.75 12.90 0.48
CA ARG A 12 -24.02 13.08 -0.23
C ARG A 12 -23.82 13.46 -1.69
N GLY A 13 -22.82 14.29 -1.99
CA GLY A 13 -22.47 14.65 -3.36
C GLY A 13 -21.95 13.47 -4.18
N ILE A 14 -21.16 12.58 -3.56
CA ILE A 14 -20.60 11.39 -4.21
C ILE A 14 -21.67 10.28 -4.35
N ASN A 15 -22.49 10.07 -3.32
CA ASN A 15 -23.49 9.00 -3.30
C ASN A 15 -24.85 9.43 -3.90
N GLY A 16 -24.97 10.65 -4.42
CA GLY A 16 -26.09 11.21 -5.17
C GLY A 16 -27.46 10.66 -4.86
N GLY A 17 -28.14 11.26 -3.94
CA GLY A 17 -29.61 11.16 -3.74
C GLY A 17 -30.31 9.87 -4.17
N GLY A 18 -30.18 8.78 -3.40
CA GLY A 18 -31.12 7.66 -3.51
C GLY A 18 -30.70 6.45 -4.34
N HIS A 19 -29.51 6.43 -4.94
CA HIS A 19 -28.99 5.20 -5.55
C HIS A 19 -28.18 4.41 -4.51
N ASN A 20 -28.69 3.26 -4.11
CA ASN A 20 -27.97 2.28 -3.31
C ASN A 20 -26.90 1.61 -4.19
N PHE A 21 -25.79 2.32 -4.48
CA PHE A 21 -24.65 1.67 -5.11
C PHE A 21 -24.07 0.65 -4.12
N SER A 22 -24.02 -0.60 -4.55
CA SER A 22 -23.41 -1.68 -3.77
C SER A 22 -22.60 -2.55 -4.73
N SER A 23 -21.32 -2.68 -4.45
CA SER A 23 -20.40 -3.51 -5.21
C SER A 23 -19.50 -4.28 -4.27
N SER A 24 -19.31 -5.56 -4.50
CA SER A 24 -18.36 -6.41 -3.78
C SER A 24 -16.98 -6.49 -4.45
N VAL A 25 -16.76 -5.75 -5.54
CA VAL A 25 -15.50 -5.78 -6.30
C VAL A 25 -14.31 -5.35 -5.44
N ASP A 26 -14.50 -4.38 -4.55
CA ASP A 26 -13.46 -3.89 -3.64
C ASP A 26 -12.97 -4.94 -2.64
N GLU A 27 -13.78 -5.94 -2.31
CA GLU A 27 -13.37 -7.06 -1.44
C GLU A 27 -12.27 -7.91 -2.07
N TYR A 28 -12.28 -8.07 -3.38
CA TYR A 28 -11.27 -8.82 -4.14
C TYR A 28 -10.16 -7.92 -4.68
N LEU A 29 -10.55 -6.75 -5.22
CA LEU A 29 -9.63 -5.81 -5.87
C LEU A 29 -8.50 -5.36 -4.95
N ARG A 30 -8.75 -5.23 -3.63
CA ARG A 30 -7.75 -4.87 -2.63
C ARG A 30 -6.55 -5.83 -2.58
N PHE A 31 -6.71 -7.08 -2.98
CA PHE A 31 -5.65 -8.08 -2.99
C PHE A 31 -4.95 -8.19 -4.35
N ALA A 32 -5.52 -7.65 -5.42
CA ALA A 32 -5.02 -7.84 -6.78
C ALA A 32 -3.55 -7.36 -6.96
N PRO A 33 -3.12 -6.18 -6.45
CA PRO A 33 -1.72 -5.77 -6.58
C PRO A 33 -0.75 -6.71 -5.84
N LEU A 34 -1.12 -7.18 -4.65
CA LEU A 34 -0.31 -8.13 -3.87
C LEU A 34 -0.24 -9.49 -4.56
N ALA A 35 -1.37 -9.97 -5.08
CA ALA A 35 -1.43 -11.24 -5.81
C ALA A 35 -0.54 -11.20 -7.07
N ALA A 36 -0.55 -10.08 -7.79
CA ALA A 36 0.33 -9.88 -8.94
C ALA A 36 1.81 -9.89 -8.52
N GLN A 37 2.16 -9.17 -7.45
CA GLN A 37 3.53 -9.11 -6.92
C GLN A 37 4.03 -10.50 -6.51
N LEU A 38 3.26 -11.24 -5.71
CA LEU A 38 3.61 -12.59 -5.26
C LEU A 38 3.65 -13.59 -6.44
N GLY A 39 2.68 -13.50 -7.35
CA GLY A 39 2.63 -14.36 -8.54
C GLY A 39 3.86 -14.19 -9.41
N MET A 40 4.29 -12.96 -9.68
CA MET A 40 5.51 -12.68 -10.42
C MET A 40 6.76 -13.20 -9.69
N GLY A 41 6.88 -12.95 -8.38
CA GLY A 41 8.06 -13.34 -7.59
C GLY A 41 8.20 -14.84 -7.41
N LEU A 42 7.12 -15.53 -7.08
CA LEU A 42 7.11 -16.98 -6.95
C LEU A 42 7.26 -17.66 -8.31
N GLY A 43 6.74 -17.04 -9.39
CA GLY A 43 6.90 -17.47 -10.78
C GLY A 43 8.30 -17.26 -11.35
N GLY A 44 9.22 -16.65 -10.59
CA GLY A 44 10.63 -16.52 -10.98
C GLY A 44 10.99 -15.24 -11.74
N VAL A 45 10.06 -14.27 -11.82
CA VAL A 45 10.39 -12.94 -12.34
C VAL A 45 11.35 -12.26 -11.38
N LYS A 46 12.50 -11.78 -11.89
CA LYS A 46 13.47 -11.06 -11.07
C LYS A 46 12.94 -9.70 -10.64
N GLY A 47 12.69 -9.58 -9.34
CA GLY A 47 12.33 -8.33 -8.70
C GLY A 47 13.53 -7.63 -8.05
N ARG A 48 13.23 -6.67 -7.16
CA ARG A 48 14.21 -6.00 -6.30
C ARG A 48 14.82 -6.96 -5.26
N SER A 49 13.99 -7.84 -4.73
CA SER A 49 14.40 -8.85 -3.73
C SER A 49 15.32 -9.88 -4.36
N GLU A 50 16.49 -10.15 -3.71
CA GLU A 50 17.49 -11.10 -4.21
C GLU A 50 17.05 -12.56 -4.05
N THR A 51 16.16 -12.82 -3.10
CA THR A 51 15.67 -14.17 -2.78
C THR A 51 14.17 -14.15 -2.52
N LYS A 52 13.50 -15.29 -2.74
CA LYS A 52 12.09 -15.49 -2.39
C LYS A 52 11.84 -15.28 -0.89
N TRP A 53 12.80 -15.64 -0.04
CA TRP A 53 12.71 -15.41 1.41
C TRP A 53 12.73 -13.93 1.78
N GLN A 54 13.54 -13.13 1.10
CA GLN A 54 13.54 -11.66 1.29
C GLN A 54 12.20 -11.08 0.88
N LEU A 55 11.67 -11.48 -0.29
CA LEU A 55 10.34 -11.08 -0.77
C LEU A 55 9.28 -11.35 0.30
N LEU A 56 9.17 -12.62 0.74
CA LEU A 56 8.16 -13.05 1.70
C LEU A 56 8.34 -12.38 3.08
N ALA A 57 9.58 -12.18 3.52
CA ALA A 57 9.85 -11.48 4.77
C ALA A 57 9.42 -10.01 4.71
N THR A 58 9.67 -9.33 3.58
CA THR A 58 9.22 -7.95 3.35
C THR A 58 7.69 -7.86 3.38
N ASP A 59 7.00 -8.79 2.70
CA ASP A 59 5.55 -8.83 2.67
C ASP A 59 4.93 -9.10 4.05
N ALA A 60 5.50 -10.04 4.79
CA ALA A 60 5.05 -10.37 6.14
C ALA A 60 5.25 -9.17 7.10
N LEU A 61 6.40 -8.51 7.02
CA LEU A 61 6.70 -7.35 7.85
C LEU A 61 5.79 -6.17 7.50
N ALA A 62 5.61 -5.86 6.22
CA ALA A 62 4.70 -4.82 5.74
C ALA A 62 3.25 -5.09 6.20
N THR A 63 2.82 -6.36 6.14
CA THR A 63 1.49 -6.76 6.61
C THR A 63 1.35 -6.54 8.11
N THR A 64 2.32 -6.99 8.89
CA THR A 64 2.32 -6.83 10.35
C THR A 64 2.29 -5.37 10.77
N MET A 65 3.11 -4.53 10.14
CA MET A 65 3.12 -3.09 10.42
C MET A 65 1.78 -2.43 10.05
N MET A 66 1.23 -2.75 8.87
CA MET A 66 -0.06 -2.22 8.45
C MET A 66 -1.18 -2.62 9.42
N VAL A 67 -1.25 -3.89 9.83
CA VAL A 67 -2.26 -4.39 10.75
C VAL A 67 -2.12 -3.74 12.13
N ALA A 68 -0.89 -3.59 12.63
CA ALA A 68 -0.63 -2.92 13.90
C ALA A 68 -1.05 -1.44 13.86
N MET A 69 -0.70 -0.71 12.80
CA MET A 69 -1.06 0.71 12.64
C MET A 69 -2.57 0.90 12.46
N THR A 70 -3.19 0.12 11.58
CA THR A 70 -4.65 0.22 11.35
C THR A 70 -5.44 -0.23 12.58
N GLY A 71 -5.04 -1.32 13.23
CA GLY A 71 -5.68 -1.85 14.43
C GLY A 71 -5.55 -0.89 15.62
N GLY A 72 -4.35 -0.36 15.86
CA GLY A 72 -4.09 0.61 16.91
C GLY A 72 -4.95 1.88 16.75
N LEU A 73 -5.03 2.42 15.53
CA LEU A 73 -5.88 3.59 15.26
C LEU A 73 -7.37 3.28 15.36
N LYS A 74 -7.83 2.10 14.91
CA LYS A 74 -9.23 1.68 15.09
C LYS A 74 -9.61 1.58 16.55
N TYR A 75 -8.73 1.03 17.39
CA TYR A 75 -8.95 0.93 18.81
C TYR A 75 -8.98 2.30 19.50
N SER A 76 -8.08 3.21 19.10
CA SER A 76 -7.95 4.54 19.71
C SER A 76 -9.02 5.54 19.23
N ILE A 77 -9.48 5.40 17.97
CA ILE A 77 -10.42 6.33 17.33
C ILE A 77 -11.65 5.51 16.91
N ASN A 78 -12.56 5.30 17.85
CA ASN A 78 -13.83 4.61 17.57
C ASN A 78 -14.75 5.56 16.78
N ARG A 79 -14.66 5.50 15.43
CA ARG A 79 -15.42 6.34 14.51
C ARG A 79 -16.51 5.51 13.83
N THR A 80 -17.73 6.00 13.86
CA THR A 80 -18.85 5.43 13.14
C THR A 80 -18.70 5.67 11.63
N ARG A 81 -19.02 4.66 10.83
CA ARG A 81 -19.03 4.70 9.37
C ARG A 81 -20.23 5.49 8.84
N PRO A 82 -20.23 5.91 7.54
CA PRO A 82 -21.40 6.52 6.94
C PRO A 82 -22.65 5.64 6.95
N ASP A 83 -22.52 4.29 6.94
CA ASP A 83 -23.61 3.31 7.01
C ASP A 83 -24.09 3.02 8.43
N GLY A 84 -23.48 3.61 9.45
CA GLY A 84 -23.82 3.45 10.87
C GLY A 84 -23.03 2.37 11.61
N ASP A 85 -22.22 1.55 10.92
CA ASP A 85 -21.37 0.54 11.55
C ASP A 85 -20.16 1.18 12.27
N ASP A 86 -19.61 0.49 13.27
CA ASP A 86 -18.43 0.93 14.01
C ASP A 86 -17.11 0.65 13.26
N GLY A 87 -16.03 1.28 13.75
CA GLY A 87 -14.68 1.04 13.26
C GLY A 87 -14.43 1.60 11.85
N GLY A 88 -14.96 2.80 11.58
CA GLY A 88 -14.80 3.49 10.29
C GLY A 88 -13.40 3.96 10.00
N PHE A 89 -12.58 4.28 10.98
CA PHE A 89 -11.25 4.88 10.78
C PHE A 89 -10.12 3.99 11.29
N PRO A 90 -9.03 3.86 10.53
CA PRO A 90 -8.88 4.13 9.10
C PRO A 90 -9.43 2.99 8.21
N SER A 91 -9.47 3.19 6.86
CA SER A 91 -9.89 2.16 5.92
C SER A 91 -8.86 1.04 5.77
N GLY A 92 -9.16 -0.14 6.31
CA GLY A 92 -8.29 -1.31 6.20
C GLY A 92 -8.21 -1.88 4.78
N HIS A 93 -9.30 -1.80 3.99
CA HIS A 93 -9.31 -2.22 2.58
C HIS A 93 -8.34 -1.37 1.75
N THR A 94 -8.43 -0.05 1.91
CA THR A 94 -7.52 0.88 1.23
C THR A 94 -6.08 0.68 1.67
N ALA A 95 -5.82 0.48 2.97
CA ALA A 95 -4.47 0.20 3.46
C ALA A 95 -3.89 -1.08 2.84
N THR A 96 -4.69 -2.15 2.74
CA THR A 96 -4.28 -3.41 2.09
C THR A 96 -3.95 -3.20 0.62
N ALA A 97 -4.80 -2.48 -0.12
CA ALA A 97 -4.62 -2.24 -1.55
C ALA A 97 -3.36 -1.40 -1.83
N PHE A 98 -3.17 -0.28 -1.10
CA PHE A 98 -2.01 0.59 -1.27
C PHE A 98 -0.71 -0.06 -0.81
N ARG A 99 -0.72 -0.87 0.26
CA ARG A 99 0.42 -1.69 0.63
C ARG A 99 0.82 -2.63 -0.51
N GLY A 100 -0.13 -3.38 -1.07
CA GLY A 100 0.12 -4.29 -2.18
C GLY A 100 0.63 -3.57 -3.44
N ALA A 101 0.06 -2.40 -3.76
CA ALA A 101 0.51 -1.58 -4.88
C ALA A 101 1.95 -1.06 -4.69
N THR A 102 2.31 -0.66 -3.46
CA THR A 102 3.67 -0.20 -3.14
C THR A 102 4.67 -1.35 -3.21
N LEU A 103 4.32 -2.53 -2.67
CA LEU A 103 5.16 -3.73 -2.78
C LEU A 103 5.38 -4.12 -4.26
N LEU A 104 4.32 -4.13 -5.07
CA LEU A 104 4.40 -4.41 -6.50
C LEU A 104 5.29 -3.38 -7.24
N ALA A 105 5.13 -2.10 -6.92
CA ALA A 105 5.91 -1.02 -7.52
C ALA A 105 7.40 -1.13 -7.19
N HIS A 106 7.75 -1.41 -5.93
CA HIS A 106 9.13 -1.59 -5.50
C HIS A 106 9.80 -2.81 -6.14
N GLU A 107 9.08 -3.93 -6.21
CA GLU A 107 9.65 -5.16 -6.77
C GLU A 107 9.83 -5.06 -8.28
N TYR A 108 8.86 -4.52 -9.03
CA TYR A 108 8.81 -4.68 -10.49
C TYR A 108 8.70 -3.37 -11.28
N GLY A 109 8.68 -2.22 -10.61
CA GLY A 109 8.62 -0.92 -11.30
C GLY A 109 9.82 -0.66 -12.24
N HIS A 110 10.96 -1.29 -11.99
CA HIS A 110 12.13 -1.24 -12.85
C HIS A 110 11.96 -1.97 -14.19
N ILE A 111 11.01 -2.91 -14.29
CA ILE A 111 10.70 -3.67 -15.52
C ILE A 111 9.85 -2.82 -16.46
N SER A 112 8.82 -2.16 -15.91
CA SER A 112 7.92 -1.30 -16.68
C SER A 112 7.18 -0.33 -15.76
N GLY A 113 7.10 0.94 -16.17
CA GLY A 113 6.30 1.95 -15.46
C GLY A 113 4.80 1.66 -15.43
N TRP A 114 4.31 0.81 -16.32
CA TRP A 114 2.91 0.37 -16.32
C TRP A 114 2.55 -0.51 -15.13
N ILE A 115 3.52 -1.24 -14.56
CA ILE A 115 3.28 -2.12 -13.40
C ILE A 115 2.85 -1.31 -12.16
N PRO A 116 3.64 -0.31 -11.69
CA PRO A 116 3.19 0.54 -10.61
C PRO A 116 1.93 1.34 -10.95
N ALA A 117 1.78 1.82 -12.19
CA ALA A 117 0.58 2.54 -12.61
C ALA A 117 -0.67 1.67 -12.46
N ALA A 118 -0.65 0.42 -12.93
CA ALA A 118 -1.75 -0.52 -12.76
C ALA A 118 -2.02 -0.82 -11.27
N GLY A 119 -0.97 -1.07 -10.48
CA GLY A 119 -1.10 -1.35 -9.04
C GLY A 119 -1.79 -0.21 -8.28
N TYR A 120 -1.32 1.02 -8.48
CA TYR A 120 -1.93 2.19 -7.82
C TYR A 120 -3.32 2.54 -8.37
N THR A 121 -3.61 2.26 -9.64
CA THR A 121 -4.96 2.40 -10.19
C THR A 121 -5.94 1.45 -9.49
N MET A 122 -5.58 0.18 -9.32
CA MET A 122 -6.40 -0.80 -8.58
C MET A 122 -6.58 -0.40 -7.12
N ALA A 123 -5.53 0.10 -6.47
CA ALA A 123 -5.59 0.56 -5.09
C ALA A 123 -6.49 1.79 -4.94
N THR A 124 -6.40 2.76 -5.86
CA THR A 124 -7.26 3.94 -5.89
C THR A 124 -8.71 3.55 -6.14
N ALA A 125 -8.96 2.67 -7.12
CA ALA A 125 -10.31 2.15 -7.38
C ALA A 125 -10.91 1.47 -6.14
N THR A 126 -10.12 0.68 -5.40
CA THR A 126 -10.55 0.11 -4.12
C THR A 126 -10.99 1.21 -3.14
N GLY A 127 -10.19 2.25 -2.95
CA GLY A 127 -10.52 3.38 -2.06
C GLY A 127 -11.80 4.10 -2.49
N VAL A 128 -11.96 4.38 -3.78
CA VAL A 128 -13.17 5.02 -4.34
C VAL A 128 -14.40 4.15 -4.12
N LEU A 129 -14.32 2.84 -4.39
CA LEU A 129 -15.42 1.91 -4.14
C LEU A 129 -15.83 1.86 -2.66
N ARG A 130 -14.90 2.01 -1.72
CA ARG A 130 -15.24 2.10 -0.29
C ARG A 130 -16.08 3.34 0.04
N ILE A 131 -15.82 4.47 -0.63
CA ILE A 131 -16.62 5.69 -0.48
C ILE A 131 -18.00 5.50 -1.14
N LEU A 132 -18.03 5.01 -2.38
CA LEU A 132 -19.27 4.77 -3.12
C LEU A 132 -20.19 3.74 -2.44
N ASN A 133 -19.61 2.70 -1.83
CA ASN A 133 -20.32 1.72 -1.01
C ASN A 133 -20.77 2.26 0.36
N ASN A 134 -20.57 3.55 0.65
CA ASN A 134 -20.92 4.19 1.92
C ASN A 134 -20.26 3.55 3.17
N ARG A 135 -19.10 2.86 2.97
CA ARG A 135 -18.39 2.14 4.03
C ARG A 135 -17.35 3.00 4.75
N HIS A 136 -16.82 4.03 4.09
CA HIS A 136 -15.78 4.89 4.64
C HIS A 136 -15.93 6.32 4.13
N TYR A 137 -15.55 7.29 4.97
CA TYR A 137 -15.34 8.66 4.56
C TYR A 137 -14.04 8.80 3.75
N ALA A 138 -13.95 9.86 2.93
CA ALA A 138 -12.74 10.13 2.13
C ALA A 138 -11.47 10.24 3.01
N SER A 139 -11.58 10.82 4.22
CA SER A 139 -10.47 10.90 5.18
C SER A 139 -9.98 9.52 5.64
N ASP A 140 -10.88 8.54 5.82
CA ASP A 140 -10.52 7.18 6.25
C ASP A 140 -9.74 6.46 5.15
N VAL A 141 -10.12 6.71 3.89
CA VAL A 141 -9.47 6.20 2.69
C VAL A 141 -8.07 6.81 2.54
N LEU A 142 -7.93 8.14 2.67
CA LEU A 142 -6.63 8.81 2.57
C LEU A 142 -5.64 8.35 3.64
N VAL A 143 -6.09 8.24 4.89
CA VAL A 143 -5.23 7.73 5.97
C VAL A 143 -4.93 6.25 5.77
N GLY A 144 -5.89 5.45 5.32
CA GLY A 144 -5.65 4.06 4.94
C GLY A 144 -4.57 3.92 3.86
N ALA A 145 -4.64 4.73 2.80
CA ALA A 145 -3.64 4.76 1.75
C ALA A 145 -2.24 5.10 2.28
N ALA A 146 -2.14 6.15 3.11
CA ALA A 146 -0.88 6.55 3.73
C ALA A 146 -0.28 5.43 4.60
N ILE A 147 -1.08 4.74 5.42
CA ILE A 147 -0.63 3.61 6.23
C ILE A 147 -0.15 2.46 5.34
N GLY A 148 -0.87 2.15 4.26
CA GLY A 148 -0.47 1.10 3.32
C GLY A 148 0.90 1.37 2.71
N ILE A 149 1.12 2.58 2.20
CA ILE A 149 2.40 3.01 1.63
C ILE A 149 3.50 2.96 2.70
N LEU A 150 3.30 3.62 3.84
CA LEU A 150 4.29 3.68 4.92
C LEU A 150 4.71 2.29 5.42
N SER A 151 3.77 1.38 5.58
CA SER A 151 4.08 0.02 6.05
C SER A 151 4.96 -0.74 5.06
N ALA A 152 4.76 -0.58 3.75
CA ALA A 152 5.61 -1.17 2.73
C ALA A 152 7.01 -0.53 2.70
N GLU A 153 7.10 0.81 2.74
CA GLU A 153 8.37 1.54 2.77
C GLU A 153 9.22 1.16 3.97
N LEU A 154 8.63 1.13 5.17
CA LEU A 154 9.32 0.75 6.40
C LEU A 154 9.78 -0.72 6.36
N ALA A 155 8.98 -1.61 5.77
CA ALA A 155 9.35 -3.01 5.61
C ALA A 155 10.56 -3.17 4.68
N TYR A 156 10.60 -2.47 3.55
CA TYR A 156 11.76 -2.47 2.67
C TYR A 156 13.00 -1.89 3.37
N TRP A 157 12.86 -0.78 4.07
CA TRP A 157 13.96 -0.21 4.82
C TRP A 157 14.54 -1.21 5.85
N ALA A 158 13.69 -1.89 6.60
CA ALA A 158 14.10 -2.86 7.60
C ALA A 158 14.73 -4.12 6.98
N THR A 159 14.11 -4.68 5.93
CA THR A 159 14.63 -5.88 5.27
C THR A 159 15.92 -5.61 4.49
N ASP A 160 16.06 -4.45 3.87
CA ASP A 160 17.33 -4.03 3.25
C ASP A 160 18.45 -3.91 4.30
N ALA A 161 18.16 -3.39 5.47
CA ALA A 161 19.13 -3.34 6.57
C ALA A 161 19.55 -4.75 7.06
N ILE A 162 18.65 -5.72 7.02
CA ILE A 162 18.91 -7.11 7.46
C ILE A 162 19.63 -7.90 6.37
N PHE A 163 19.11 -7.91 5.15
CA PHE A 163 19.58 -8.76 4.05
C PHE A 163 20.75 -8.14 3.28
N ASN A 164 20.81 -6.80 3.17
CA ASN A 164 21.79 -6.08 2.36
C ASN A 164 22.90 -5.39 3.18
N LYS A 165 23.15 -5.80 4.44
CA LYS A 165 24.18 -5.22 5.32
C LYS A 165 25.55 -5.04 4.63
N ARG A 166 25.90 -5.93 3.68
CA ARG A 166 27.17 -5.82 2.92
C ARG A 166 27.19 -4.67 1.91
N LYS A 167 26.01 -4.20 1.42
CA LYS A 167 25.94 -3.10 0.42
C LYS A 167 25.92 -1.72 1.08
N LEU A 168 25.36 -1.60 2.28
CA LEU A 168 25.32 -0.34 3.04
C LEU A 168 26.72 0.09 3.52
N PHE A 169 27.63 -0.85 3.75
CA PHE A 169 28.98 -0.60 4.25
C PHE A 169 30.10 -0.65 3.19
N LYS A 170 29.79 -0.75 1.89
CA LYS A 170 30.81 -0.55 0.86
C LYS A 170 31.05 0.95 0.69
N PRO A 171 32.23 1.49 1.13
CA PRO A 171 32.54 2.90 0.94
C PRO A 171 32.62 3.19 -0.56
N LYS A 172 32.05 4.31 -1.01
CA LYS A 172 32.09 4.82 -2.39
C LYS A 172 33.51 4.89 -2.98
N ARG A 173 34.55 4.84 -2.14
CA ARG A 173 35.97 4.87 -2.53
C ARG A 173 36.44 3.71 -3.42
N ALA A 174 35.83 2.53 -3.33
CA ALA A 174 36.28 1.39 -4.13
C ALA A 174 35.96 1.53 -5.65
N ARG A 175 34.94 2.31 -6.01
CA ARG A 175 34.56 2.50 -7.41
C ARG A 175 35.48 3.45 -8.16
N ILE A 176 35.98 4.48 -7.50
CA ILE A 176 36.92 5.48 -8.11
C ILE A 176 38.28 4.86 -8.35
N HIS A 177 38.76 3.99 -7.48
CA HIS A 177 40.07 3.36 -7.61
C HIS A 177 40.12 2.35 -8.77
N TYR A 178 39.04 1.65 -9.07
CA TYR A 178 38.98 0.70 -10.19
C TYR A 178 38.90 1.38 -11.56
N GLU A 179 38.24 2.51 -11.67
CA GLU A 179 38.15 3.28 -12.93
C GLU A 179 39.48 3.96 -13.26
N VAL A 180 40.23 4.41 -12.25
CA VAL A 180 41.55 5.04 -12.47
C VAL A 180 42.59 4.01 -12.92
N LEU A 181 42.58 2.78 -12.41
CA LEU A 181 43.52 1.73 -12.78
C LEU A 181 43.24 1.07 -14.15
N LYS A 182 42.05 1.30 -14.72
CA LYS A 182 41.67 0.75 -16.03
C LYS A 182 42.10 1.62 -17.19
N ASN A 183 42.54 2.85 -16.92
CA ASN A 183 42.98 3.83 -17.92
C ASN A 183 44.52 4.08 -17.92
N TYR A 184 45.27 3.20 -17.26
CA TYR A 184 46.72 3.06 -17.33
C TYR A 184 47.07 1.63 -17.76
#